data_72fce1a8633d07bcff87b518d23f86d1
#
_entry.id   72fce1a8633d07bcff87b518d23f86d1
#
_cell.length_a   1.000
_cell.length_b   1.000
_cell.length_c   1.000
_cell.angle_alpha   90.00
_cell.angle_beta   90.00
_cell.angle_gamma   90.00
#
_symmetry.space_group_name_H-M   'P 1'
#
loop_
_entity.id
_entity.type
_entity.pdbx_description
1 polymer ?
#
loop_
_entity_poly.entity_id
_entity_poly.type
_entity_poly.pdbx_seq_one_letter_code
_entity_poly.pdbx_strand_id
1 'polypeptide(L)'
;MRPMMQFVFLAALALLLPTASIAQKNSSPAGAEQASLPHDSHSGITVSAKPLTDSSRAKHIFGKANPIPAGVLPVEVVLRNDTNAPVQIGLDTIQLEIHYQSGRMDGVDSLTPAQAASVIAHPNGPAAPRERRFPIGMAPIGDKKANKFLETLRPLALNSDIVPPMGTIHGYLFFDLRHDMSLVSQSSLYIPDAMVIPSKKPLIFFEVSFADR
;
A
#
# COMPACT_ATOMS: atom_id res chain seq x y z
N MET A 1 11.53 40.47 -83.66
CA MET A 1 12.42 39.49 -83.03
C MET A 1 11.71 38.99 -81.74
N ARG A 2 11.25 37.77 -81.77
CA ARG A 2 10.58 37.10 -80.64
C ARG A 2 11.57 36.16 -79.94
N PRO A 3 11.70 36.13 -78.63
CA PRO A 3 12.31 34.99 -77.95
C PRO A 3 11.24 34.01 -77.46
N MET A 4 11.53 32.77 -77.68
CA MET A 4 10.82 31.55 -77.34
C MET A 4 10.71 31.38 -75.76
N MET A 5 9.51 31.10 -75.37
CA MET A 5 9.18 30.76 -74.00
C MET A 5 9.33 29.23 -73.78
N GLN A 6 10.33 28.80 -73.01
CA GLN A 6 10.51 27.40 -72.63
C GLN A 6 9.69 27.13 -71.36
N PHE A 7 8.72 26.25 -71.48
CA PHE A 7 7.98 25.66 -70.34
C PHE A 7 8.82 24.55 -69.76
N VAL A 8 9.23 24.73 -68.51
CA VAL A 8 9.79 23.67 -67.68
C VAL A 8 8.67 23.06 -66.91
N PHE A 9 8.33 21.79 -67.19
CA PHE A 9 7.43 20.97 -66.38
C PHE A 9 8.20 20.46 -65.14
N LEU A 10 7.81 20.92 -63.97
CA LEU A 10 8.28 20.39 -62.68
C LEU A 10 7.31 19.30 -62.29
N ALA A 11 7.73 18.03 -62.36
CA ALA A 11 6.99 16.88 -61.84
C ALA A 11 7.17 16.82 -60.36
N ALA A 12 6.11 17.11 -59.57
CA ALA A 12 6.08 16.93 -58.14
C ALA A 12 5.85 15.45 -57.82
N LEU A 13 6.90 14.76 -57.36
CA LEU A 13 6.84 13.40 -56.84
C LEU A 13 6.38 13.46 -55.38
N ALA A 14 5.11 13.17 -55.12
CA ALA A 14 4.57 13.06 -53.75
C ALA A 14 5.01 11.74 -53.12
N LEU A 15 5.98 11.80 -52.21
CA LEU A 15 6.33 10.68 -51.31
C LEU A 15 5.22 10.51 -50.27
N LEU A 16 4.40 9.48 -50.41
CA LEU A 16 3.50 8.96 -49.40
C LEU A 16 4.32 8.19 -48.35
N LEU A 17 4.62 8.82 -47.22
CA LEU A 17 5.16 8.14 -46.04
C LEU A 17 4.01 7.46 -45.29
N PRO A 18 4.08 6.15 -45.03
CA PRO A 18 3.12 5.51 -44.15
C PRO A 18 3.38 5.98 -42.72
N THR A 19 2.42 6.71 -42.12
CA THR A 19 2.41 6.99 -40.68
C THR A 19 2.11 5.70 -39.97
N ALA A 20 3.16 5.04 -39.48
CA ALA A 20 3.01 3.94 -38.53
C ALA A 20 2.44 4.52 -37.22
N SER A 21 1.14 4.33 -37.01
CA SER A 21 0.50 4.54 -35.69
C SER A 21 1.12 3.57 -34.71
N ILE A 22 2.06 4.05 -33.91
CA ILE A 22 2.54 3.33 -32.72
C ILE A 22 1.37 3.37 -31.73
N ALA A 23 0.58 2.30 -31.70
CA ALA A 23 -0.39 2.06 -30.67
C ALA A 23 0.36 1.96 -29.33
N GLN A 24 0.29 3.01 -28.56
CA GLN A 24 0.86 3.10 -27.20
C GLN A 24 0.03 2.19 -26.28
N LYS A 25 0.47 0.93 -26.19
CA LYS A 25 -0.09 -0.07 -25.27
C LYS A 25 0.47 0.20 -23.86
N ASN A 26 0.03 1.30 -23.25
CA ASN A 26 0.29 1.62 -21.85
C ASN A 26 -1.02 1.60 -21.07
N SER A 27 -1.62 0.43 -20.94
CA SER A 27 -2.52 0.13 -19.83
C SER A 27 -1.76 -0.80 -18.90
N SER A 28 -1.11 -0.22 -17.91
CA SER A 28 -0.63 -0.99 -16.76
C SER A 28 -1.83 -1.70 -16.12
N PRO A 29 -1.80 -3.03 -15.96
CA PRO A 29 -2.89 -3.77 -15.32
C PRO A 29 -3.10 -3.41 -13.84
N ALA A 30 -2.16 -2.69 -13.22
CA ALA A 30 -2.23 -2.25 -11.82
C ALA A 30 -3.46 -1.39 -11.51
N GLY A 31 -3.93 -0.54 -12.43
CA GLY A 31 -5.07 0.34 -12.16
C GLY A 31 -6.43 -0.36 -12.13
N ALA A 32 -6.60 -1.42 -12.92
CA ALA A 32 -7.86 -2.17 -12.97
C ALA A 32 -8.03 -3.13 -11.78
N GLU A 33 -6.93 -3.70 -11.29
CA GLU A 33 -6.95 -4.58 -10.12
C GLU A 33 -7.20 -3.78 -8.82
N GLN A 34 -6.68 -2.56 -8.75
CA GLN A 34 -6.90 -1.66 -7.60
C GLN A 34 -8.36 -1.20 -7.48
N ALA A 35 -9.08 -1.02 -8.59
CA ALA A 35 -10.50 -0.63 -8.57
C ALA A 35 -11.44 -1.72 -8.01
N SER A 36 -10.97 -2.98 -7.89
CA SER A 36 -11.74 -4.10 -7.36
C SER A 36 -11.46 -4.40 -5.87
N LEU A 37 -10.43 -3.75 -5.28
CA LEU A 37 -10.09 -3.96 -3.87
C LEU A 37 -11.11 -3.26 -2.95
N PRO A 38 -11.34 -3.79 -1.72
CA PRO A 38 -12.03 -3.04 -0.69
C PRO A 38 -11.37 -1.68 -0.50
N HIS A 39 -12.17 -0.62 -0.51
CA HIS A 39 -11.64 0.74 -0.38
C HIS A 39 -12.65 1.68 0.27
N ASP A 40 -12.12 2.75 0.85
CA ASP A 40 -12.85 3.93 1.27
C ASP A 40 -12.28 5.16 0.55
N SER A 41 -13.15 6.04 0.07
CA SER A 41 -12.75 7.19 -0.73
C SER A 41 -13.58 8.42 -0.41
N HIS A 42 -12.92 9.45 0.09
CA HIS A 42 -13.51 10.77 0.31
C HIS A 42 -12.44 11.86 0.32
N SER A 43 -12.87 13.12 0.16
CA SER A 43 -11.97 14.29 0.16
C SER A 43 -10.82 14.22 -0.87
N GLY A 44 -10.98 13.43 -1.95
CA GLY A 44 -9.94 13.21 -2.97
C GLY A 44 -8.82 12.26 -2.54
N ILE A 45 -9.01 11.53 -1.45
CA ILE A 45 -8.11 10.48 -0.99
C ILE A 45 -8.83 9.13 -1.11
N THR A 46 -8.14 8.14 -1.63
CA THR A 46 -8.62 6.75 -1.69
C THR A 46 -7.67 5.86 -0.90
N VAL A 47 -8.21 5.12 0.04
CA VAL A 47 -7.52 4.09 0.81
C VAL A 47 -8.05 2.74 0.34
N SER A 48 -7.19 1.92 -0.25
CA SER A 48 -7.51 0.53 -0.59
C SER A 48 -6.69 -0.40 0.30
N ALA A 49 -7.31 -1.46 0.79
CA ALA A 49 -6.63 -2.41 1.65
C ALA A 49 -7.03 -3.85 1.31
N LYS A 50 -6.05 -4.76 1.40
CA LYS A 50 -6.25 -6.19 1.15
C LYS A 50 -5.51 -7.02 2.19
N PRO A 51 -6.21 -7.77 3.04
CA PRO A 51 -5.57 -8.71 3.94
C PRO A 51 -4.97 -9.87 3.14
N LEU A 52 -3.75 -10.24 3.49
CA LEU A 52 -3.06 -11.38 2.87
C LEU A 52 -3.15 -12.58 3.82
N THR A 53 -4.16 -13.43 3.61
CA THR A 53 -4.42 -14.63 4.43
C THR A 53 -3.83 -15.90 3.86
N ASP A 54 -3.49 -15.91 2.55
CA ASP A 54 -2.87 -17.06 1.89
C ASP A 54 -1.37 -17.14 2.24
N SER A 55 -1.01 -18.17 3.00
CA SER A 55 0.37 -18.44 3.42
C SER A 55 1.32 -18.71 2.25
N SER A 56 0.84 -19.28 1.14
CA SER A 56 1.66 -19.55 -0.05
C SER A 56 2.02 -18.24 -0.76
N ARG A 57 1.04 -17.34 -0.93
CA ARG A 57 1.25 -16.01 -1.48
C ARG A 57 2.15 -15.18 -0.57
N ALA A 58 1.93 -15.21 0.76
CA ALA A 58 2.78 -14.53 1.73
C ALA A 58 4.23 -15.05 1.67
N LYS A 59 4.42 -16.37 1.55
CA LYS A 59 5.76 -16.97 1.38
C LYS A 59 6.44 -16.51 0.09
N HIS A 60 5.68 -16.31 -0.99
CA HIS A 60 6.24 -15.79 -2.24
C HIS A 60 6.75 -14.35 -2.08
N ILE A 61 6.02 -13.50 -1.34
CA ILE A 61 6.34 -12.09 -1.13
C ILE A 61 7.46 -11.91 -0.07
N PHE A 62 7.32 -12.56 1.10
CA PHE A 62 8.18 -12.35 2.27
C PHE A 62 9.26 -13.44 2.43
N GLY A 63 9.25 -14.47 1.61
CA GLY A 63 10.23 -15.56 1.67
C GLY A 63 10.25 -16.24 3.04
N LYS A 64 11.44 -16.24 3.67
CA LYS A 64 11.64 -16.83 5.01
C LYS A 64 11.03 -16.01 6.14
N ALA A 65 10.74 -14.75 5.90
CA ALA A 65 10.08 -13.84 6.84
C ALA A 65 8.54 -13.87 6.71
N ASN A 66 7.95 -14.97 6.18
CA ASN A 66 6.51 -15.12 6.08
C ASN A 66 5.84 -14.90 7.45
N PRO A 67 4.98 -13.86 7.61
CA PRO A 67 4.40 -13.50 8.89
C PRO A 67 3.23 -14.43 9.32
N ILE A 68 2.53 -15.05 8.36
CA ILE A 68 1.32 -15.83 8.63
C ILE A 68 1.52 -16.97 9.64
N PRO A 69 2.58 -17.82 9.52
CA PRO A 69 2.80 -18.90 10.50
C PRO A 69 3.08 -18.40 11.91
N ALA A 70 3.46 -17.14 12.08
CA ALA A 70 3.68 -16.51 13.36
C ALA A 70 2.44 -15.81 13.93
N GLY A 71 1.28 -15.92 13.26
CA GLY A 71 0.04 -15.26 13.68
C GLY A 71 -0.03 -13.77 13.35
N VAL A 72 0.88 -13.29 12.51
CA VAL A 72 0.91 -11.90 12.05
C VAL A 72 0.22 -11.78 10.69
N LEU A 73 -0.80 -10.93 10.61
CA LEU A 73 -1.53 -10.62 9.39
C LEU A 73 -0.82 -9.48 8.64
N PRO A 74 -0.31 -9.69 7.43
CA PRO A 74 0.08 -8.61 6.54
C PRO A 74 -1.14 -8.07 5.81
N VAL A 75 -1.31 -6.76 5.78
CA VAL A 75 -2.34 -6.06 5.02
C VAL A 75 -1.66 -5.18 3.99
N GLU A 76 -1.91 -5.47 2.72
CA GLU A 76 -1.47 -4.64 1.60
C GLU A 76 -2.32 -3.37 1.57
N VAL A 77 -1.69 -2.19 1.61
CA VAL A 77 -2.35 -0.90 1.62
C VAL A 77 -1.86 -0.04 0.47
N VAL A 78 -2.80 0.57 -0.22
CA VAL A 78 -2.55 1.56 -1.27
C VAL A 78 -3.29 2.85 -0.90
N LEU A 79 -2.55 3.94 -0.78
CA LEU A 79 -3.07 5.26 -0.48
C LEU A 79 -2.87 6.15 -1.71
N ARG A 80 -3.96 6.58 -2.33
CA ARG A 80 -3.94 7.47 -3.50
C ARG A 80 -4.48 8.84 -3.11
N ASN A 81 -3.76 9.87 -3.50
CA ASN A 81 -4.12 11.26 -3.30
C ASN A 81 -4.36 11.93 -4.67
N ASP A 82 -5.61 12.21 -4.97
CA ASP A 82 -6.04 12.89 -6.20
C ASP A 82 -6.16 14.42 -5.99
N THR A 83 -5.61 14.96 -4.89
CA THR A 83 -5.58 16.39 -4.61
C THR A 83 -4.25 17.04 -4.98
N ASN A 84 -4.23 18.37 -5.06
CA ASN A 84 -3.02 19.15 -5.34
C ASN A 84 -2.17 19.44 -4.08
N ALA A 85 -2.54 18.93 -2.92
CA ALA A 85 -1.81 19.13 -1.67
C ALA A 85 -1.34 17.78 -1.09
N PRO A 86 -0.15 17.72 -0.44
CA PRO A 86 0.28 16.49 0.23
C PRO A 86 -0.62 16.21 1.45
N VAL A 87 -0.82 14.92 1.73
CA VAL A 87 -1.59 14.44 2.86
C VAL A 87 -0.70 13.63 3.78
N GLN A 88 -0.70 13.96 5.05
CA GLN A 88 -0.02 13.19 6.09
C GLN A 88 -0.99 12.20 6.73
N ILE A 89 -0.53 10.97 6.94
CA ILE A 89 -1.26 9.88 7.58
C ILE A 89 -0.55 9.53 8.88
N GLY A 90 -1.30 9.40 9.97
CA GLY A 90 -0.78 8.93 11.25
C GLY A 90 -0.53 7.43 11.21
N LEU A 91 0.61 6.97 10.67
CA LEU A 91 0.92 5.53 10.58
C LEU A 91 0.87 4.82 11.93
N ASP A 92 1.04 5.57 13.00
CA ASP A 92 1.10 5.07 14.37
C ASP A 92 -0.25 4.92 15.06
N THR A 93 -1.24 5.46 14.53
CA THR A 93 -2.60 5.37 15.02
C THR A 93 -3.45 4.39 14.21
N ILE A 94 -2.87 3.82 13.13
CA ILE A 94 -3.59 2.84 12.31
C ILE A 94 -3.85 1.57 13.12
N GLN A 95 -5.11 1.13 13.10
CA GLN A 95 -5.57 -0.05 13.80
C GLN A 95 -6.31 -1.01 12.87
N LEU A 96 -6.30 -2.29 13.22
CA LEU A 96 -7.25 -3.26 12.74
C LEU A 96 -8.36 -3.37 13.78
N GLU A 97 -9.56 -2.90 13.44
CA GLU A 97 -10.74 -3.00 14.29
C GLU A 97 -11.45 -4.33 14.05
N ILE A 98 -11.71 -5.07 15.13
CA ILE A 98 -12.39 -6.37 15.11
C ILE A 98 -13.79 -6.17 15.66
N HIS A 99 -14.80 -6.46 14.84
CA HIS A 99 -16.22 -6.28 15.16
C HIS A 99 -16.84 -7.64 15.54
N TYR A 100 -17.00 -7.90 16.82
CA TYR A 100 -17.60 -9.15 17.29
C TYR A 100 -19.12 -9.12 17.15
N GLN A 101 -19.72 -10.30 16.92
CA GLN A 101 -21.18 -10.44 16.85
C GLN A 101 -21.91 -9.98 18.12
N SER A 102 -21.21 -9.93 19.26
CA SER A 102 -21.73 -9.39 20.52
C SER A 102 -21.86 -7.87 20.55
N GLY A 103 -21.44 -7.16 19.50
CA GLY A 103 -21.35 -5.71 19.46
C GLY A 103 -20.10 -5.14 20.11
N ARG A 104 -19.20 -6.00 20.66
CA ARG A 104 -17.90 -5.58 21.17
C ARG A 104 -16.97 -5.24 20.00
N MET A 105 -16.15 -4.24 20.17
CA MET A 105 -15.07 -3.84 19.26
C MET A 105 -13.73 -3.90 20.01
N ASP A 106 -12.73 -4.49 19.37
CA ASP A 106 -11.34 -4.49 19.83
C ASP A 106 -10.43 -3.92 18.76
N GLY A 107 -9.52 -3.02 19.11
CA GLY A 107 -8.48 -2.48 18.22
C GLY A 107 -7.17 -3.23 18.37
N VAL A 108 -6.56 -3.62 17.27
CA VAL A 108 -5.20 -4.19 17.21
C VAL A 108 -4.30 -3.17 16.53
N ASP A 109 -3.30 -2.65 17.26
CA ASP A 109 -2.35 -1.68 16.71
C ASP A 109 -1.46 -2.29 15.63
N SER A 110 -1.09 -1.49 14.63
CA SER A 110 -0.13 -1.91 13.62
C SER A 110 1.26 -2.10 14.24
N LEU A 111 1.94 -3.18 13.89
CA LEU A 111 3.32 -3.43 14.27
C LEU A 111 4.27 -2.65 13.35
N THR A 112 5.32 -2.09 13.93
CA THR A 112 6.48 -1.65 13.13
C THR A 112 7.15 -2.86 12.46
N PRO A 113 7.90 -2.68 11.36
CA PRO A 113 8.65 -3.78 10.74
C PRO A 113 9.59 -4.51 11.71
N ALA A 114 10.16 -3.79 12.69
CA ALA A 114 11.02 -4.37 13.71
C ALA A 114 10.25 -5.25 14.71
N GLN A 115 9.07 -4.80 15.15
CA GLN A 115 8.18 -5.58 16.00
C GLN A 115 7.67 -6.82 15.28
N ALA A 116 7.23 -6.68 14.02
CA ALA A 116 6.80 -7.81 13.19
C ALA A 116 7.93 -8.84 13.01
N ALA A 117 9.15 -8.38 12.72
CA ALA A 117 10.32 -9.25 12.59
C ALA A 117 10.61 -10.02 13.90
N SER A 118 10.45 -9.37 15.06
CA SER A 118 10.63 -10.00 16.36
C SER A 118 9.58 -11.08 16.63
N VAL A 119 8.30 -10.80 16.36
CA VAL A 119 7.21 -11.80 16.51
C VAL A 119 7.44 -12.99 15.58
N ILE A 120 7.82 -12.75 14.31
CA ILE A 120 8.09 -13.82 13.34
C ILE A 120 9.31 -14.67 13.76
N ALA A 121 10.31 -14.05 14.37
CA ALA A 121 11.49 -14.76 14.86
C ALA A 121 11.16 -15.64 16.08
N HIS A 122 10.19 -15.22 16.91
CA HIS A 122 9.80 -15.85 18.18
C HIS A 122 8.28 -16.00 18.29
N PRO A 123 7.63 -16.83 17.47
CA PRO A 123 6.17 -16.92 17.41
C PRO A 123 5.50 -17.40 18.72
N ASN A 124 6.27 -18.08 19.60
CA ASN A 124 5.81 -18.52 20.91
C ASN A 124 6.33 -17.63 22.06
N GLY A 125 6.94 -16.51 21.70
CA GLY A 125 7.42 -15.54 22.68
C GLY A 125 6.26 -14.77 23.34
N PRO A 126 6.53 -13.99 24.39
CA PRO A 126 5.55 -13.06 24.91
C PRO A 126 5.11 -12.14 23.75
N ALA A 127 3.79 -11.84 23.70
CA ALA A 127 3.25 -10.92 22.72
C ALA A 127 4.12 -9.65 22.68
N ALA A 128 4.36 -9.12 21.46
CA ALA A 128 5.11 -7.87 21.33
C ALA A 128 4.54 -6.85 22.33
N PRO A 129 5.36 -6.22 23.17
CA PRO A 129 4.86 -5.29 24.16
C PRO A 129 4.00 -4.24 23.46
N ARG A 130 2.77 -4.02 23.92
CA ARG A 130 1.91 -2.90 23.48
C ARG A 130 2.49 -1.54 23.90
N GLU A 131 3.72 -1.55 24.39
CA GLU A 131 4.40 -0.35 24.81
C GLU A 131 4.71 0.54 23.61
N ARG A 132 4.28 1.77 23.83
CA ARG A 132 4.49 2.96 22.99
C ARG A 132 5.73 2.84 22.15
N ARG A 133 5.56 3.06 20.84
CA ARG A 133 6.62 3.10 19.85
C ARG A 133 7.91 3.69 20.39
N PHE A 134 8.92 2.82 20.45
CA PHE A 134 10.28 3.32 20.54
C PHE A 134 10.59 4.08 19.23
N PRO A 135 11.29 5.21 19.32
CA PRO A 135 11.68 5.92 18.12
C PRO A 135 12.46 4.98 17.21
N ILE A 136 11.97 4.87 15.99
CA ILE A 136 12.60 4.28 14.81
C ILE A 136 13.69 3.24 15.05
N GLY A 137 13.38 1.95 14.90
CA GLY A 137 14.28 1.05 14.20
C GLY A 137 15.21 0.19 15.03
N MET A 138 15.01 -0.02 16.31
CA MET A 138 15.86 -0.96 17.05
C MET A 138 15.10 -2.28 17.31
N ALA A 139 15.37 -3.28 16.48
CA ALA A 139 15.23 -4.67 16.91
C ALA A 139 16.11 -4.87 18.17
N PRO A 140 15.76 -5.78 19.10
CA PRO A 140 16.60 -6.08 20.24
C PRO A 140 18.04 -6.30 19.78
N ILE A 141 18.97 -5.53 20.34
CA ILE A 141 20.41 -5.62 20.01
C ILE A 141 20.83 -7.07 20.28
N GLY A 142 21.20 -7.81 19.22
CA GLY A 142 21.71 -9.18 19.33
C GLY A 142 20.84 -10.28 18.70
N ASP A 143 19.58 -10.01 18.34
CA ASP A 143 18.74 -11.02 17.66
C ASP A 143 19.00 -11.09 16.15
N LYS A 144 19.97 -11.95 15.80
CA LYS A 144 20.36 -12.15 14.38
C LYS A 144 19.19 -12.63 13.49
N LYS A 145 18.26 -13.41 14.04
CA LYS A 145 17.11 -13.93 13.28
C LYS A 145 16.09 -12.83 13.02
N ALA A 146 15.74 -12.05 14.03
CA ALA A 146 14.85 -10.90 13.88
C ALA A 146 15.45 -9.84 12.94
N ASN A 147 16.75 -9.54 13.06
CA ASN A 147 17.41 -8.60 12.17
C ASN A 147 17.36 -9.04 10.70
N LYS A 148 17.57 -10.32 10.42
CA LYS A 148 17.46 -10.86 9.06
C LYS A 148 16.03 -10.75 8.50
N PHE A 149 15.00 -10.95 9.31
CA PHE A 149 13.61 -10.76 8.89
C PHE A 149 13.29 -9.28 8.70
N LEU A 150 13.80 -8.41 9.55
CA LEU A 150 13.66 -6.97 9.41
C LEU A 150 14.21 -6.45 8.08
N GLU A 151 15.36 -6.94 7.63
CA GLU A 151 15.93 -6.62 6.31
C GLU A 151 14.97 -6.95 5.17
N THR A 152 14.19 -8.03 5.31
CA THR A 152 13.18 -8.44 4.31
C THR A 152 11.91 -7.60 4.41
N LEU A 153 11.42 -7.33 5.63
CA LEU A 153 10.13 -6.65 5.85
C LEU A 153 10.20 -5.14 5.62
N ARG A 154 11.32 -4.50 6.00
CA ARG A 154 11.48 -3.04 5.94
C ARG A 154 11.19 -2.43 4.56
N PRO A 155 11.73 -2.94 3.43
CA PRO A 155 11.47 -2.37 2.12
C PRO A 155 10.04 -2.61 1.62
N LEU A 156 9.33 -3.60 2.18
CA LEU A 156 7.96 -3.94 1.81
C LEU A 156 6.91 -3.23 2.66
N ALA A 157 7.30 -2.73 3.84
CA ALA A 157 6.38 -2.06 4.74
C ALA A 157 5.95 -0.69 4.21
N LEU A 158 4.77 -0.25 4.61
CA LEU A 158 4.31 1.13 4.40
C LEU A 158 5.15 2.05 5.30
N ASN A 159 6.14 2.71 4.70
CA ASN A 159 7.15 3.49 5.43
C ASN A 159 6.97 5.01 5.30
N SER A 160 6.18 5.48 4.34
CA SER A 160 5.91 6.91 4.16
C SER A 160 4.62 7.29 4.85
N ASP A 161 4.68 8.30 5.69
CA ASP A 161 3.52 8.95 6.31
C ASP A 161 2.96 10.10 5.44
N ILE A 162 3.62 10.42 4.31
CA ILE A 162 3.19 11.49 3.39
C ILE A 162 2.79 10.89 2.05
N VAL A 163 1.54 11.12 1.67
CA VAL A 163 1.02 10.83 0.33
C VAL A 163 1.20 12.09 -0.53
N PRO A 164 2.06 12.06 -1.56
CA PRO A 164 2.33 13.24 -2.38
C PRO A 164 1.09 13.70 -3.16
N PRO A 165 1.02 14.97 -3.58
CA PRO A 165 -0.03 15.46 -4.47
C PRO A 165 -0.11 14.62 -5.74
N MET A 166 -1.32 14.31 -6.20
CA MET A 166 -1.56 13.50 -7.41
C MET A 166 -0.75 12.20 -7.44
N GLY A 167 -0.45 11.64 -6.25
CA GLY A 167 0.46 10.50 -6.10
C GLY A 167 -0.14 9.35 -5.32
N THR A 168 0.65 8.27 -5.27
CA THR A 168 0.26 7.03 -4.59
C THR A 168 1.44 6.51 -3.77
N ILE A 169 1.15 6.03 -2.56
CA ILE A 169 2.08 5.22 -1.78
C ILE A 169 1.49 3.83 -1.57
N HIS A 170 2.36 2.84 -1.44
CA HIS A 170 1.99 1.44 -1.31
C HIS A 170 2.93 0.74 -0.34
N GLY A 171 2.42 -0.23 0.41
CA GLY A 171 3.21 -1.06 1.30
C GLY A 171 2.35 -1.97 2.16
N TYR A 172 3.01 -2.72 3.04
CA TYR A 172 2.34 -3.63 3.97
C TYR A 172 2.31 -3.05 5.38
N LEU A 173 1.16 -3.17 6.04
CA LEU A 173 1.01 -3.06 7.48
C LEU A 173 0.95 -4.45 8.09
N PHE A 174 1.36 -4.60 9.35
CA PHE A 174 1.42 -5.89 10.04
C PHE A 174 0.62 -5.82 11.33
N PHE A 175 -0.22 -6.84 11.60
CA PHE A 175 -1.07 -6.91 12.79
C PHE A 175 -0.91 -8.27 13.46
N ASP A 176 -0.65 -8.30 14.77
CA ASP A 176 -0.53 -9.54 15.54
C ASP A 176 -1.92 -10.03 15.96
N LEU A 177 -2.42 -11.02 15.26
CA LEU A 177 -3.70 -11.69 15.56
C LEU A 177 -3.53 -12.91 16.46
N ARG A 178 -2.32 -13.19 16.97
CA ARG A 178 -2.04 -14.32 17.86
C ARG A 178 -2.56 -15.65 17.31
N HIS A 179 -2.31 -15.89 16.01
CA HIS A 179 -2.75 -17.07 15.24
C HIS A 179 -4.26 -17.17 14.96
N ASP A 180 -5.09 -16.22 15.41
CA ASP A 180 -6.53 -16.24 15.11
C ASP A 180 -6.85 -15.47 13.81
N MET A 181 -6.56 -16.11 12.68
CA MET A 181 -6.84 -15.53 11.36
C MET A 181 -8.33 -15.51 11.00
N SER A 182 -9.20 -16.17 11.80
CA SER A 182 -10.66 -16.12 11.57
C SER A 182 -11.24 -14.73 11.86
N LEU A 183 -10.52 -13.92 12.65
CA LEU A 183 -10.91 -12.54 12.95
C LEU A 183 -10.88 -11.61 11.75
N VAL A 184 -10.15 -11.96 10.67
CA VAL A 184 -9.99 -11.11 9.49
C VAL A 184 -11.33 -10.80 8.80
N SER A 185 -12.22 -11.80 8.66
CA SER A 185 -13.52 -11.61 7.99
C SER A 185 -14.50 -10.71 8.75
N GLN A 186 -14.22 -10.38 10.00
CA GLN A 186 -15.00 -9.49 10.83
C GLN A 186 -14.22 -8.25 11.27
N SER A 187 -13.21 -7.88 10.49
CA SER A 187 -12.35 -6.73 10.80
C SER A 187 -12.39 -5.67 9.70
N SER A 188 -11.97 -4.47 10.07
CA SER A 188 -11.75 -3.34 9.16
C SER A 188 -10.39 -2.69 9.46
N LEU A 189 -9.75 -2.15 8.41
CA LEU A 189 -8.58 -1.28 8.58
C LEU A 189 -9.09 0.12 8.91
N TYR A 190 -8.71 0.65 10.05
CA TYR A 190 -9.09 1.97 10.53
C TYR A 190 -7.90 2.93 10.55
N ILE A 191 -8.04 4.08 9.89
CA ILE A 191 -7.04 5.15 9.81
C ILE A 191 -7.68 6.42 10.39
N PRO A 192 -7.47 6.72 11.70
CA PRO A 192 -8.12 7.86 12.36
C PRO A 192 -7.52 9.20 11.95
N ASP A 193 -6.20 9.24 11.73
CA ASP A 193 -5.47 10.49 11.60
C ASP A 193 -4.95 10.69 10.18
N ALA A 194 -5.61 11.58 9.45
CA ALA A 194 -5.17 12.09 8.16
C ALA A 194 -5.32 13.60 8.12
N MET A 195 -4.33 14.33 7.58
CA MET A 195 -4.38 15.79 7.48
C MET A 195 -3.73 16.31 6.22
N VAL A 196 -4.27 17.41 5.69
CA VAL A 196 -3.69 18.10 4.52
C VAL A 196 -2.56 19.02 4.99
N ILE A 197 -1.39 18.90 4.37
CA ILE A 197 -0.24 19.76 4.63
C ILE A 197 -0.16 20.87 3.54
N PRO A 198 0.24 22.10 3.88
CA PRO A 198 0.65 22.65 5.18
C PRO A 198 -0.51 23.19 6.03
N SER A 199 -1.74 23.16 5.51
CA SER A 199 -2.91 23.77 6.17
C SER A 199 -3.28 23.16 7.52
N LYS A 200 -2.76 21.95 7.81
CA LYS A 200 -3.10 21.13 8.98
C LYS A 200 -4.62 20.89 9.12
N LYS A 201 -5.32 20.91 7.98
CA LYS A 201 -6.75 20.60 7.95
C LYS A 201 -6.93 19.09 8.15
N PRO A 202 -7.60 18.66 9.22
CA PRO A 202 -7.88 17.24 9.42
C PRO A 202 -8.86 16.75 8.36
N LEU A 203 -8.70 15.50 7.95
CA LEU A 203 -9.65 14.75 7.15
C LEU A 203 -10.49 13.87 8.08
N ILE A 204 -11.63 13.40 7.58
CA ILE A 204 -12.42 12.36 8.25
C ILE A 204 -11.59 11.06 8.22
N PHE A 205 -11.78 10.20 9.21
CA PHE A 205 -11.15 8.87 9.23
C PHE A 205 -11.47 8.04 7.98
N PHE A 206 -10.62 7.07 7.67
CA PHE A 206 -10.88 6.06 6.64
C PHE A 206 -11.09 4.70 7.29
N GLU A 207 -12.06 3.96 6.78
CA GLU A 207 -12.37 2.62 7.23
C GLU A 207 -12.61 1.68 6.04
N VAL A 208 -11.77 0.63 5.93
CA VAL A 208 -11.87 -0.36 4.86
C VAL A 208 -12.24 -1.71 5.46
N SER A 209 -13.49 -2.13 5.26
CA SER A 209 -14.00 -3.41 5.75
C SER A 209 -13.44 -4.60 4.97
N PHE A 210 -13.08 -5.67 5.69
CA PHE A 210 -12.66 -6.96 5.14
C PHE A 210 -13.75 -8.03 5.20
N ALA A 211 -14.94 -7.66 5.69
CA ALA A 211 -16.09 -8.55 5.66
C ALA A 211 -16.39 -8.92 4.20
N ASP A 212 -16.58 -10.22 3.93
CA ASP A 212 -17.03 -10.70 2.64
C ASP A 212 -18.43 -10.11 2.34
N ARG A 213 -18.52 -9.41 1.19
CA ARG A 213 -19.79 -8.85 0.69
C ARG A 213 -20.51 -9.87 -0.17
#